data_bdeae33c19acf67b6b32440de138aad8
#
_entry.id   bdeae33c19acf67b6b32440de138aad8
#
_cell.length_a   1.000
_cell.length_b   1.000
_cell.length_c   1.000
_cell.angle_alpha   90.00
_cell.angle_beta   90.00
_cell.angle_gamma   90.00
#
_symmetry.space_group_name_H-M   'P 1'
#
loop_
_entity.id
_entity.type
_entity.pdbx_description
1 polymer ?
#
loop_
_entity_poly.entity_id
_entity_poly.type
_entity_poly.pdbx_seq_one_letter_code
_entity_poly.pdbx_strand_id
1 'polypeptide(L)'
;MILLILRILVAIAIAFIVGKLVSKIKLPAILGWLLTGMILGPHAFGVVNDAVLNAHWYEPIMHILECVVGLLIGTELVWKKIKKSGKQIIITTLTQSLGTFFVVSLVFGVVFYFVGFPIYLAFIFGGIALATAPAPALSIVREFKTDGPVTKTLIPMAALDDMVGVIVFFSTISIISANLSEQKLPAYMILLVVLLPIIIGIVIGLLAGVVLKRERSTKVTVLLLSATILISAGVGFIFNDLVLPKPVLNFMLIGMAFSATFSNMISEERLEQIMNSFNPILGISMIVVILNLGTPLDYHLILGAGLFTAIYIISRAVGKYGGALFGAVITDSPETVKKYLGLTLLPHSGVSLVFTGIAVSVLSGPAPEYAKVIQGTIAAAAVINEVIAVIASKKAFEWAGEFNKKEEISNE
;
A
#
# COMPACT_ATOMS: atom_id res chain seq x y z
N MET A 1 6.52 -22.29 -21.71
CA MET A 1 6.61 -20.81 -21.62
C MET A 1 5.38 -20.14 -22.20
N ILE A 2 5.03 -20.32 -23.49
CA ILE A 2 3.85 -19.66 -24.12
C ILE A 2 2.55 -19.90 -23.33
N LEU A 3 2.28 -21.11 -22.89
CA LEU A 3 1.07 -21.43 -22.11
C LEU A 3 1.02 -20.68 -20.77
N LEU A 4 2.16 -20.49 -20.08
CA LEU A 4 2.21 -19.77 -18.81
C LEU A 4 1.93 -18.27 -19.02
N ILE A 5 2.49 -17.68 -20.08
CA ILE A 5 2.22 -16.30 -20.48
C ILE A 5 0.73 -16.12 -20.81
N LEU A 6 0.15 -17.06 -21.59
CA LEU A 6 -1.26 -17.02 -21.94
C LEU A 6 -2.17 -17.04 -20.70
N ARG A 7 -1.85 -17.87 -19.70
CA ARG A 7 -2.59 -17.92 -18.42
C ARG A 7 -2.59 -16.56 -17.70
N ILE A 8 -1.45 -15.88 -17.65
CA ILE A 8 -1.37 -14.55 -17.04
C ILE A 8 -2.17 -13.53 -17.85
N LEU A 9 -2.06 -13.53 -19.18
CA LEU A 9 -2.83 -12.61 -20.01
C LEU A 9 -4.34 -12.81 -19.84
N VAL A 10 -4.79 -14.06 -19.75
CA VAL A 10 -6.20 -14.39 -19.45
C VAL A 10 -6.58 -13.88 -18.06
N ALA A 11 -5.73 -14.10 -17.04
CA ALA A 11 -6.00 -13.62 -15.69
C ALA A 11 -6.10 -12.08 -15.61
N ILE A 12 -5.21 -11.36 -16.31
CA ILE A 12 -5.24 -9.90 -16.41
C ILE A 12 -6.54 -9.42 -17.10
N ALA A 13 -6.92 -10.08 -18.21
CA ALA A 13 -8.16 -9.73 -18.92
C ALA A 13 -9.40 -9.93 -18.05
N ILE A 14 -9.47 -11.05 -17.31
CA ILE A 14 -10.57 -11.32 -16.37
C ILE A 14 -10.54 -10.27 -15.24
N ALA A 15 -9.37 -9.98 -14.65
CA ALA A 15 -9.25 -8.97 -13.61
C ALA A 15 -9.72 -7.59 -14.08
N PHE A 16 -9.36 -7.18 -15.29
CA PHE A 16 -9.82 -5.94 -15.88
C PHE A 16 -11.34 -5.88 -16.01
N ILE A 17 -11.97 -6.96 -16.47
CA ILE A 17 -13.42 -7.06 -16.63
C ILE A 17 -14.10 -7.03 -15.25
N VAL A 18 -13.63 -7.85 -14.30
CA VAL A 18 -14.18 -7.91 -12.94
C VAL A 18 -14.01 -6.58 -12.23
N GLY A 19 -12.85 -5.92 -12.35
CA GLY A 19 -12.64 -4.59 -11.81
C GLY A 19 -13.64 -3.56 -12.34
N LYS A 20 -13.93 -3.59 -13.65
CA LYS A 20 -14.99 -2.74 -14.25
C LYS A 20 -16.39 -3.08 -13.73
N LEU A 21 -16.71 -4.35 -13.51
CA LEU A 21 -18.01 -4.76 -12.95
C LEU A 21 -18.15 -4.29 -11.50
N VAL A 22 -17.10 -4.45 -10.71
CA VAL A 22 -17.06 -3.97 -9.32
C VAL A 22 -17.20 -2.45 -9.25
N SER A 23 -16.57 -1.71 -10.16
CA SER A 23 -16.72 -0.25 -10.24
C SER A 23 -18.16 0.18 -10.57
N LYS A 24 -18.91 -0.61 -11.36
CA LYS A 24 -20.32 -0.30 -11.64
C LYS A 24 -21.22 -0.36 -10.41
N ILE A 25 -20.88 -1.18 -9.42
CA ILE A 25 -21.59 -1.24 -8.12
C ILE A 25 -20.99 -0.27 -7.09
N LYS A 26 -20.21 0.73 -7.55
CA LYS A 26 -19.62 1.79 -6.74
C LYS A 26 -18.60 1.29 -5.69
N LEU A 27 -17.94 0.17 -5.96
CA LEU A 27 -16.81 -0.34 -5.20
C LEU A 27 -15.51 -0.12 -5.98
N PRO A 28 -14.35 0.02 -5.31
CA PRO A 28 -13.07 0.19 -5.99
C PRO A 28 -12.71 -1.00 -6.88
N ALA A 29 -12.23 -0.74 -8.09
CA ALA A 29 -11.78 -1.78 -9.03
C ALA A 29 -10.70 -2.70 -8.44
N ILE A 30 -9.87 -2.17 -7.55
CA ILE A 30 -8.82 -2.90 -6.81
C ILE A 30 -9.38 -4.14 -6.11
N LEU A 31 -10.56 -4.03 -5.49
CA LEU A 31 -11.23 -5.16 -4.87
C LEU A 31 -11.51 -6.27 -5.89
N GLY A 32 -12.00 -5.90 -7.08
CA GLY A 32 -12.23 -6.85 -8.17
C GLY A 32 -10.96 -7.56 -8.63
N TRP A 33 -9.84 -6.84 -8.72
CA TRP A 33 -8.54 -7.42 -9.10
C TRP A 33 -8.00 -8.37 -8.05
N LEU A 34 -8.11 -8.01 -6.76
CA LEU A 34 -7.70 -8.85 -5.63
C LEU A 34 -8.50 -10.16 -5.59
N LEU A 35 -9.84 -10.05 -5.64
CA LEU A 35 -10.74 -11.22 -5.66
C LEU A 35 -10.48 -12.10 -6.88
N THR A 36 -10.23 -11.51 -8.05
CA THR A 36 -9.87 -12.27 -9.25
C THR A 36 -8.58 -13.04 -9.04
N GLY A 37 -7.56 -12.43 -8.42
CA GLY A 37 -6.31 -13.11 -8.06
C GLY A 37 -6.58 -14.32 -7.18
N MET A 38 -7.37 -14.17 -6.12
CA MET A 38 -7.75 -15.25 -5.21
C MET A 38 -8.50 -16.39 -5.92
N ILE A 39 -9.48 -16.05 -6.76
CA ILE A 39 -10.30 -17.05 -7.49
C ILE A 39 -9.48 -17.76 -8.56
N LEU A 40 -8.57 -17.08 -9.24
CA LEU A 40 -7.72 -17.66 -10.28
C LEU A 40 -6.41 -18.25 -9.74
N GLY A 41 -6.13 -18.07 -8.45
CA GLY A 41 -4.94 -18.53 -7.74
C GLY A 41 -4.90 -20.06 -7.53
N PRO A 42 -3.79 -20.56 -6.94
CA PRO A 42 -3.56 -21.99 -6.72
C PRO A 42 -4.62 -22.66 -5.85
N HIS A 43 -5.22 -21.93 -4.92
CA HIS A 43 -6.18 -22.44 -3.94
C HIS A 43 -7.62 -22.53 -4.46
N ALA A 44 -7.88 -22.08 -5.71
CA ALA A 44 -9.20 -22.18 -6.34
C ALA A 44 -9.09 -22.76 -7.76
N PHE A 45 -9.25 -21.94 -8.83
CA PHE A 45 -9.22 -22.47 -10.21
C PHE A 45 -7.82 -22.82 -10.73
N GLY A 46 -6.73 -22.37 -10.12
CA GLY A 46 -5.36 -22.71 -10.51
C GLY A 46 -4.96 -22.23 -11.92
N VAL A 47 -5.60 -21.19 -12.42
CA VAL A 47 -5.20 -20.54 -13.69
C VAL A 47 -3.81 -19.92 -13.53
N VAL A 48 -3.61 -19.18 -12.45
CA VAL A 48 -2.29 -18.72 -11.97
C VAL A 48 -1.85 -19.72 -10.91
N ASN A 49 -1.17 -20.78 -11.35
CA ASN A 49 -0.72 -21.87 -10.50
C ASN A 49 0.77 -21.75 -10.12
N ASP A 50 1.26 -22.67 -9.29
CA ASP A 50 2.66 -22.69 -8.84
C ASP A 50 3.66 -22.72 -10.00
N ALA A 51 3.32 -23.34 -11.13
CA ALA A 51 4.18 -23.34 -12.32
C ALA A 51 4.33 -21.94 -12.95
N VAL A 52 3.33 -21.08 -12.79
CA VAL A 52 3.39 -19.66 -13.19
C VAL A 52 4.18 -18.86 -12.16
N LEU A 53 3.85 -19.00 -10.88
CA LEU A 53 4.45 -18.24 -9.79
C LEU A 53 5.95 -18.53 -9.62
N ASN A 54 6.37 -19.77 -9.84
CA ASN A 54 7.78 -20.19 -9.75
C ASN A 54 8.54 -20.10 -11.08
N ALA A 55 7.96 -19.48 -12.12
CA ALA A 55 8.67 -19.29 -13.38
C ALA A 55 9.76 -18.23 -13.22
N HIS A 56 11.00 -18.51 -13.68
CA HIS A 56 12.17 -17.63 -13.54
C HIS A 56 11.97 -16.18 -14.01
N TRP A 57 11.06 -15.93 -14.92
CA TRP A 57 10.75 -14.59 -15.44
C TRP A 57 9.65 -13.88 -14.66
N TYR A 58 8.88 -14.59 -13.81
CA TYR A 58 7.71 -14.05 -13.13
C TYR A 58 8.09 -13.03 -12.06
N GLU A 59 8.92 -13.44 -11.12
CA GLU A 59 9.38 -12.60 -10.01
C GLU A 59 10.09 -11.31 -10.48
N PRO A 60 11.06 -11.36 -11.44
CA PRO A 60 11.66 -10.14 -11.98
C PRO A 60 10.65 -9.17 -12.60
N ILE A 61 9.66 -9.68 -13.35
CA ILE A 61 8.62 -8.83 -13.90
C ILE A 61 7.78 -8.20 -12.78
N MET A 62 7.40 -8.98 -11.77
CA MET A 62 6.64 -8.46 -10.63
C MET A 62 7.39 -7.34 -9.93
N HIS A 63 8.67 -7.48 -9.66
CA HIS A 63 9.49 -6.45 -9.03
C HIS A 63 9.58 -5.15 -9.86
N ILE A 64 9.67 -5.26 -11.19
CA ILE A 64 9.60 -4.09 -12.07
C ILE A 64 8.23 -3.40 -11.95
N LEU A 65 7.15 -4.17 -11.97
CA LEU A 65 5.79 -3.64 -11.84
C LEU A 65 5.53 -3.04 -10.44
N GLU A 66 6.13 -3.60 -9.40
CA GLU A 66 6.12 -3.03 -8.04
C GLU A 66 6.83 -1.66 -8.01
N CYS A 67 7.98 -1.50 -8.68
CA CYS A 67 8.60 -0.20 -8.86
C CYS A 67 7.67 0.80 -9.56
N VAL A 68 6.94 0.35 -10.60
CA VAL A 68 5.96 1.19 -11.30
C VAL A 68 4.81 1.60 -10.38
N VAL A 69 4.30 0.68 -9.54
CA VAL A 69 3.24 0.99 -8.58
C VAL A 69 3.75 1.94 -7.48
N GLY A 70 4.99 1.74 -7.02
CA GLY A 70 5.66 2.64 -6.09
C GLY A 70 5.72 4.09 -6.61
N LEU A 71 5.83 4.28 -7.92
CA LEU A 71 5.79 5.59 -8.56
C LEU A 71 4.50 6.36 -8.24
N LEU A 72 3.36 5.70 -8.19
CA LEU A 72 2.10 6.36 -7.83
C LEU A 72 2.15 6.97 -6.43
N ILE A 73 2.69 6.22 -5.47
CA ILE A 73 2.77 6.67 -4.07
C ILE A 73 3.79 7.81 -3.92
N GLY A 74 4.96 7.66 -4.51
CA GLY A 74 6.02 8.65 -4.36
C GLY A 74 5.74 9.99 -5.06
N THR A 75 4.95 9.99 -6.14
CA THR A 75 4.54 11.25 -6.79
C THR A 75 3.58 12.10 -5.95
N GLU A 76 2.94 11.53 -4.94
CA GLU A 76 2.15 12.27 -3.96
C GLU A 76 3.05 12.96 -2.90
N LEU A 77 4.31 12.51 -2.73
CA LEU A 77 5.28 13.02 -1.76
C LEU A 77 6.00 14.28 -2.25
N VAL A 78 5.24 15.26 -2.72
CA VAL A 78 5.79 16.56 -3.14
C VAL A 78 5.97 17.44 -1.91
N TRP A 79 7.23 17.69 -1.52
CA TRP A 79 7.60 18.44 -0.32
C TRP A 79 6.95 19.83 -0.21
N LYS A 80 6.81 20.51 -1.36
CA LYS A 80 6.12 21.80 -1.40
C LYS A 80 4.67 21.71 -0.97
N LYS A 81 3.95 20.66 -1.38
CA LYS A 81 2.56 20.40 -0.97
C LYS A 81 2.50 20.03 0.51
N ILE A 82 3.40 19.15 0.97
CA ILE A 82 3.48 18.72 2.38
C ILE A 82 3.79 19.92 3.29
N LYS A 83 4.76 20.75 2.91
CA LYS A 83 5.12 21.96 3.68
C LYS A 83 3.99 22.99 3.75
N LYS A 84 3.18 23.12 2.70
CA LYS A 84 1.96 23.93 2.71
C LYS A 84 0.86 23.32 3.60
N SER A 85 0.83 22.01 3.75
CA SER A 85 -0.17 21.29 4.53
C SER A 85 -0.04 21.50 6.04
N GLY A 86 1.10 21.98 6.50
CA GLY A 86 1.30 22.48 7.85
C GLY A 86 1.46 21.43 8.94
N LYS A 87 1.73 21.92 10.15
CA LYS A 87 1.93 21.14 11.38
C LYS A 87 0.74 20.23 11.70
N GLN A 88 -0.47 20.67 11.36
CA GLN A 88 -1.73 19.95 11.58
C GLN A 88 -1.71 18.55 10.91
N ILE A 89 -1.39 18.47 9.63
CA ILE A 89 -1.43 17.20 8.89
C ILE A 89 -0.37 16.23 9.40
N ILE A 90 0.86 16.72 9.66
CA ILE A 90 1.94 15.88 10.19
C ILE A 90 1.56 15.30 11.55
N ILE A 91 1.06 16.12 12.47
CA ILE A 91 0.66 15.65 13.81
C ILE A 91 -0.50 14.66 13.69
N THR A 92 -1.53 14.98 12.91
CA THR A 92 -2.70 14.10 12.76
C THR A 92 -2.31 12.77 12.11
N THR A 93 -1.39 12.78 11.13
CA THR A 93 -0.85 11.53 10.54
C THR A 93 -0.12 10.71 11.59
N LEU A 94 0.82 11.30 12.31
CA LEU A 94 1.61 10.58 13.32
C LEU A 94 0.72 10.00 14.44
N THR A 95 -0.22 10.79 14.96
CA THR A 95 -1.13 10.32 16.02
C THR A 95 -2.06 9.22 15.53
N GLN A 96 -2.54 9.31 14.28
CA GLN A 96 -3.39 8.30 13.68
C GLN A 96 -2.63 7.01 13.40
N SER A 97 -1.44 7.10 12.78
CA SER A 97 -0.64 5.91 12.45
C SER A 97 -0.14 5.21 13.72
N LEU A 98 0.52 5.93 14.62
CA LEU A 98 1.03 5.36 15.87
C LEU A 98 -0.11 4.92 16.79
N GLY A 99 -1.20 5.68 16.87
CA GLY A 99 -2.41 5.29 17.61
C GLY A 99 -2.98 3.97 17.11
N THR A 100 -3.04 3.77 15.78
CA THR A 100 -3.46 2.50 15.19
C THR A 100 -2.52 1.36 15.58
N PHE A 101 -1.20 1.57 15.45
CA PHE A 101 -0.20 0.59 15.85
C PHE A 101 -0.38 0.16 17.32
N PHE A 102 -0.47 1.12 18.23
CA PHE A 102 -0.60 0.83 19.65
C PHE A 102 -1.92 0.15 20.00
N VAL A 103 -3.04 0.61 19.46
CA VAL A 103 -4.36 0.01 19.74
C VAL A 103 -4.41 -1.43 19.24
N VAL A 104 -3.99 -1.69 18.00
CA VAL A 104 -4.00 -3.05 17.44
C VAL A 104 -3.02 -3.95 18.18
N SER A 105 -1.80 -3.47 18.45
CA SER A 105 -0.80 -4.24 19.20
C SER A 105 -1.27 -4.55 20.62
N LEU A 106 -1.93 -3.61 21.29
CA LEU A 106 -2.47 -3.83 22.65
C LEU A 106 -3.60 -4.86 22.62
N VAL A 107 -4.58 -4.70 21.74
CA VAL A 107 -5.73 -5.61 21.65
C VAL A 107 -5.27 -7.02 21.32
N PHE A 108 -4.42 -7.19 20.30
CA PHE A 108 -3.87 -8.50 19.96
C PHE A 108 -2.93 -9.05 21.03
N GLY A 109 -2.17 -8.19 21.72
CA GLY A 109 -1.33 -8.59 22.86
C GLY A 109 -2.15 -9.22 23.97
N VAL A 110 -3.27 -8.61 24.32
CA VAL A 110 -4.22 -9.16 25.29
C VAL A 110 -4.82 -10.48 24.79
N VAL A 111 -5.31 -10.53 23.57
CA VAL A 111 -5.90 -11.74 22.99
C VAL A 111 -4.89 -12.88 22.93
N PHE A 112 -3.68 -12.62 22.46
CA PHE A 112 -2.62 -13.65 22.35
C PHE A 112 -2.11 -14.12 23.69
N TYR A 113 -2.09 -13.25 24.72
CA TYR A 113 -1.81 -13.66 26.08
C TYR A 113 -2.79 -14.74 26.57
N PHE A 114 -4.10 -14.56 26.34
CA PHE A 114 -5.12 -15.53 26.74
C PHE A 114 -5.15 -16.79 25.87
N VAL A 115 -4.81 -16.70 24.60
CA VAL A 115 -4.76 -17.84 23.67
C VAL A 115 -3.43 -18.61 23.75
N GLY A 116 -2.42 -18.06 24.42
CA GLY A 116 -1.09 -18.67 24.53
C GLY A 116 -0.22 -18.47 23.30
N PHE A 117 -0.52 -17.46 22.46
CA PHE A 117 0.31 -17.12 21.30
C PHE A 117 1.45 -16.17 21.69
N PRO A 118 2.58 -16.20 20.96
CA PRO A 118 3.68 -15.27 21.22
C PRO A 118 3.26 -13.81 21.04
N ILE A 119 3.58 -12.97 22.03
CA ILE A 119 3.16 -11.55 22.04
C ILE A 119 3.79 -10.75 20.86
N TYR A 120 4.95 -11.16 20.33
CA TYR A 120 5.55 -10.47 19.20
C TYR A 120 4.63 -10.42 17.96
N LEU A 121 3.72 -11.41 17.80
CA LEU A 121 2.73 -11.41 16.73
C LEU A 121 1.81 -10.19 16.80
N ALA A 122 1.48 -9.73 17.98
CA ALA A 122 0.62 -8.55 18.17
C ALA A 122 1.26 -7.28 17.55
N PHE A 123 2.57 -7.14 17.65
CA PHE A 123 3.29 -6.04 17.02
C PHE A 123 3.34 -6.16 15.49
N ILE A 124 3.38 -7.39 14.95
CA ILE A 124 3.25 -7.62 13.51
C ILE A 124 1.87 -7.19 13.03
N PHE A 125 0.79 -7.59 13.72
CA PHE A 125 -0.57 -7.15 13.39
C PHE A 125 -0.71 -5.62 13.48
N GLY A 126 -0.14 -4.99 14.51
CA GLY A 126 -0.09 -3.54 14.64
C GLY A 126 0.65 -2.88 13.48
N GLY A 127 1.80 -3.41 13.09
CA GLY A 127 2.58 -2.90 11.96
C GLY A 127 1.85 -3.01 10.62
N ILE A 128 1.16 -4.14 10.38
CA ILE A 128 0.34 -4.32 9.17
C ILE A 128 -0.87 -3.36 9.16
N ALA A 129 -1.44 -3.06 10.31
CA ALA A 129 -2.63 -2.22 10.45
C ALA A 129 -2.41 -0.74 10.11
N LEU A 130 -1.16 -0.27 10.10
CA LEU A 130 -0.80 1.12 9.86
C LEU A 130 -1.24 1.63 8.50
N ALA A 131 -0.93 0.88 7.44
CA ALA A 131 -1.10 1.33 6.07
C ALA A 131 -2.57 1.57 5.71
N THR A 132 -2.84 2.69 5.01
CA THR A 132 -4.16 3.11 4.54
C THR A 132 -4.18 3.14 3.02
N ALA A 133 -5.24 2.62 2.38
CA ALA A 133 -5.41 2.77 0.95
C ALA A 133 -5.97 4.17 0.62
N PRO A 134 -5.22 5.06 -0.01
CA PRO A 134 -5.78 6.32 -0.46
C PRO A 134 -6.74 6.13 -1.64
N ALA A 135 -6.52 5.13 -2.48
CA ALA A 135 -7.24 4.95 -3.73
C ALA A 135 -8.78 4.85 -3.58
N PRO A 136 -9.36 4.09 -2.63
CA PRO A 136 -10.81 4.03 -2.45
C PRO A 136 -11.41 5.38 -2.03
N ALA A 137 -10.77 6.06 -1.06
CA ALA A 137 -11.23 7.37 -0.62
C ALA A 137 -11.06 8.43 -1.72
N LEU A 138 -9.95 8.40 -2.48
CA LEU A 138 -9.72 9.29 -3.63
C LEU A 138 -10.69 9.01 -4.78
N SER A 139 -11.12 7.77 -4.98
CA SER A 139 -12.16 7.45 -5.97
C SER A 139 -13.48 8.11 -5.61
N ILE A 140 -13.85 8.13 -4.33
CA ILE A 140 -15.03 8.84 -3.83
C ILE A 140 -14.87 10.35 -4.04
N VAL A 141 -13.69 10.90 -3.72
CA VAL A 141 -13.36 12.32 -3.95
C VAL A 141 -13.55 12.72 -5.42
N ARG A 142 -13.13 11.87 -6.35
CA ARG A 142 -13.28 12.13 -7.80
C ARG A 142 -14.71 11.93 -8.27
N GLU A 143 -15.39 10.85 -7.85
CA GLU A 143 -16.75 10.49 -8.29
C GLU A 143 -17.76 11.51 -7.80
N PHE A 144 -17.67 11.94 -6.54
CA PHE A 144 -18.59 12.87 -5.90
C PHE A 144 -18.07 14.31 -5.87
N LYS A 145 -16.96 14.60 -6.55
CA LYS A 145 -16.33 15.95 -6.67
C LYS A 145 -16.25 16.66 -5.31
N THR A 146 -15.79 15.92 -4.29
CA THR A 146 -15.72 16.45 -2.93
C THR A 146 -14.69 17.56 -2.84
N ASP A 147 -15.00 18.61 -2.11
CA ASP A 147 -14.09 19.66 -1.69
C ASP A 147 -14.45 20.18 -0.29
N GLY A 148 -13.48 20.22 0.59
CA GLY A 148 -13.66 20.68 1.95
C GLY A 148 -12.49 20.31 2.86
N PRO A 149 -12.62 20.62 4.17
CA PRO A 149 -11.55 20.39 5.14
C PRO A 149 -11.13 18.93 5.26
N VAL A 150 -12.07 17.98 5.20
CA VAL A 150 -11.77 16.53 5.28
C VAL A 150 -10.99 16.09 4.04
N THR A 151 -11.47 16.44 2.85
CA THR A 151 -10.80 16.13 1.57
C THR A 151 -9.37 16.70 1.54
N LYS A 152 -9.21 17.99 1.92
CA LYS A 152 -7.91 18.68 1.91
C LYS A 152 -6.93 18.13 2.95
N THR A 153 -7.42 17.55 4.04
CA THR A 153 -6.59 16.89 5.06
C THR A 153 -6.24 15.46 4.65
N LEU A 154 -7.20 14.70 4.11
CA LEU A 154 -7.02 13.30 3.75
C LEU A 154 -5.93 13.10 2.68
N ILE A 155 -5.95 13.89 1.62
CA ILE A 155 -5.08 13.68 0.45
C ILE A 155 -3.58 13.68 0.84
N PRO A 156 -3.04 14.75 1.49
CA PRO A 156 -1.63 14.73 1.90
C PRO A 156 -1.35 13.77 3.06
N MET A 157 -2.35 13.50 3.91
CA MET A 157 -2.21 12.60 5.04
C MET A 157 -2.03 11.15 4.59
N ALA A 158 -2.77 10.71 3.57
CA ALA A 158 -2.67 9.35 3.04
C ALA A 158 -1.24 9.01 2.56
N ALA A 159 -0.56 9.96 1.91
CA ALA A 159 0.82 9.77 1.46
C ALA A 159 1.82 9.69 2.64
N LEU A 160 1.63 10.50 3.68
CA LEU A 160 2.48 10.48 4.88
C LEU A 160 2.24 9.22 5.72
N ASP A 161 1.02 8.69 5.74
CA ASP A 161 0.64 7.49 6.50
C ASP A 161 1.42 6.26 6.02
N ASP A 162 1.56 6.07 4.72
CA ASP A 162 2.35 4.98 4.15
C ASP A 162 3.83 5.07 4.54
N MET A 163 4.40 6.29 4.60
CA MET A 163 5.79 6.47 5.08
C MET A 163 5.96 6.04 6.54
N VAL A 164 5.05 6.47 7.41
CA VAL A 164 5.07 6.07 8.82
C VAL A 164 4.88 4.56 8.93
N GLY A 165 3.94 4.00 8.16
CA GLY A 165 3.69 2.56 8.08
C GLY A 165 4.93 1.76 7.72
N VAL A 166 5.65 2.18 6.67
CA VAL A 166 6.91 1.54 6.24
C VAL A 166 7.94 1.56 7.36
N ILE A 167 8.20 2.73 7.97
CA ILE A 167 9.20 2.85 9.02
C ILE A 167 8.87 1.97 10.22
N VAL A 168 7.63 2.03 10.71
CA VAL A 168 7.21 1.27 11.90
C VAL A 168 7.16 -0.22 11.63
N PHE A 169 6.58 -0.64 10.48
CA PHE A 169 6.49 -2.06 10.13
C PHE A 169 7.87 -2.68 9.95
N PHE A 170 8.76 -2.06 9.16
CA PHE A 170 10.09 -2.62 8.93
C PHE A 170 10.95 -2.62 10.19
N SER A 171 10.83 -1.61 11.05
CA SER A 171 11.46 -1.63 12.38
C SER A 171 10.97 -2.80 13.22
N THR A 172 9.66 -3.02 13.26
CA THR A 172 9.02 -4.10 14.03
C THR A 172 9.44 -5.47 13.52
N ILE A 173 9.28 -5.74 12.22
CA ILE A 173 9.58 -7.06 11.64
C ILE A 173 11.06 -7.38 11.72
N SER A 174 11.92 -6.37 11.62
CA SER A 174 13.35 -6.52 11.74
C SER A 174 13.78 -6.94 13.14
N ILE A 175 13.23 -6.30 14.18
CA ILE A 175 13.48 -6.68 15.58
C ILE A 175 13.02 -8.11 15.82
N ILE A 176 11.83 -8.48 15.31
CA ILE A 176 11.26 -9.81 15.48
C ILE A 176 12.09 -10.86 14.75
N SER A 177 12.46 -10.60 13.49
CA SER A 177 13.30 -11.51 12.68
C SER A 177 14.65 -11.76 13.34
N ALA A 178 15.27 -10.71 13.89
CA ALA A 178 16.54 -10.84 14.60
C ALA A 178 16.45 -11.73 15.85
N ASN A 179 15.29 -11.75 16.52
CA ASN A 179 15.06 -12.58 17.70
C ASN A 179 14.64 -14.02 17.38
N LEU A 180 14.01 -14.25 16.23
CA LEU A 180 13.55 -15.59 15.82
C LEU A 180 14.61 -16.38 15.04
N SER A 181 15.60 -15.72 14.44
CA SER A 181 16.66 -16.38 13.67
C SER A 181 17.64 -17.07 14.58
N GLU A 182 17.91 -18.36 14.37
CA GLU A 182 19.05 -19.07 14.98
C GLU A 182 20.40 -18.41 14.64
N GLN A 183 20.49 -17.79 13.48
CA GLN A 183 21.56 -16.89 13.09
C GLN A 183 21.05 -15.45 13.24
N LYS A 184 21.42 -14.80 14.33
CA LYS A 184 21.13 -13.37 14.57
C LYS A 184 21.62 -12.56 13.38
N LEU A 185 20.69 -12.04 12.57
CA LEU A 185 21.04 -11.08 11.53
C LEU A 185 21.68 -9.85 12.22
N PRO A 186 22.86 -9.43 11.79
CA PRO A 186 23.49 -8.25 12.37
C PRO A 186 22.55 -7.04 12.27
N ALA A 187 22.49 -6.22 13.31
CA ALA A 187 21.61 -5.05 13.35
C ALA A 187 21.78 -4.10 12.15
N TYR A 188 22.98 -4.06 11.55
CA TYR A 188 23.23 -3.28 10.33
C TYR A 188 22.46 -3.81 9.11
N MET A 189 22.18 -5.11 9.01
CA MET A 189 21.39 -5.67 7.90
C MET A 189 19.96 -5.22 7.96
N ILE A 190 19.41 -5.08 9.16
CA ILE A 190 18.05 -4.56 9.39
C ILE A 190 17.93 -3.14 8.81
N LEU A 191 18.91 -2.31 9.17
CA LEU A 191 18.99 -0.94 8.68
C LEU A 191 19.17 -0.90 7.16
N LEU A 192 19.98 -1.82 6.63
CA LEU A 192 20.30 -1.90 5.20
C LEU A 192 19.08 -2.29 4.36
N VAL A 193 18.25 -3.22 4.82
CA VAL A 193 17.00 -3.63 4.14
C VAL A 193 16.01 -2.47 3.97
N VAL A 194 15.97 -1.55 4.94
CA VAL A 194 15.10 -0.36 4.87
C VAL A 194 15.75 0.78 4.08
N LEU A 195 17.02 1.07 4.36
CA LEU A 195 17.68 2.24 3.77
C LEU A 195 18.14 2.02 2.33
N LEU A 196 18.55 0.81 1.97
CA LEU A 196 19.10 0.53 0.65
C LEU A 196 18.07 0.78 -0.48
N PRO A 197 16.80 0.32 -0.40
CA PRO A 197 15.77 0.67 -1.38
C PRO A 197 15.58 2.18 -1.52
N ILE A 198 15.58 2.89 -0.39
CA ILE A 198 15.42 4.35 -0.37
C ILE A 198 16.62 5.02 -1.04
N ILE A 199 17.85 4.61 -0.73
CA ILE A 199 19.07 5.17 -1.32
C ILE A 199 19.09 4.92 -2.84
N ILE A 200 18.81 3.68 -3.28
CA ILE A 200 18.73 3.34 -4.71
C ILE A 200 17.70 4.24 -5.40
N GLY A 201 16.50 4.34 -4.83
CA GLY A 201 15.44 5.18 -5.36
C GLY A 201 15.85 6.65 -5.45
N ILE A 202 16.45 7.22 -4.40
CA ILE A 202 16.91 8.61 -4.40
C ILE A 202 17.97 8.83 -5.47
N VAL A 203 19.01 8.00 -5.55
CA VAL A 203 20.12 8.18 -6.51
C VAL A 203 19.62 8.16 -7.95
N ILE A 204 18.81 7.17 -8.31
CA ILE A 204 18.26 7.08 -9.67
C ILE A 204 17.20 8.16 -9.90
N GLY A 205 16.42 8.51 -8.86
CA GLY A 205 15.44 9.60 -8.90
C GLY A 205 16.07 10.98 -9.18
N LEU A 206 17.27 11.25 -8.65
CA LEU A 206 18.02 12.47 -8.97
C LEU A 206 18.40 12.52 -10.45
N LEU A 207 18.89 11.41 -11.02
CA LEU A 207 19.20 11.31 -12.44
C LEU A 207 17.94 11.49 -13.30
N ALA A 208 16.84 10.83 -12.94
CA ALA A 208 15.56 10.96 -13.60
C ALA A 208 15.03 12.40 -13.55
N GLY A 209 15.14 13.09 -12.41
CA GLY A 209 14.73 14.48 -12.25
C GLY A 209 15.45 15.41 -13.22
N VAL A 210 16.75 15.25 -13.43
CA VAL A 210 17.53 16.03 -14.41
C VAL A 210 17.03 15.77 -15.84
N VAL A 211 16.78 14.50 -16.17
CA VAL A 211 16.39 14.09 -17.52
C VAL A 211 14.94 14.46 -17.83
N LEU A 212 14.02 14.28 -16.89
CA LEU A 212 12.58 14.48 -17.04
C LEU A 212 12.15 15.95 -16.89
N LYS A 213 13.00 16.80 -16.33
CA LYS A 213 12.75 18.24 -16.18
C LYS A 213 12.52 18.94 -17.53
N ARG A 214 13.22 18.49 -18.59
CA ARG A 214 13.08 19.07 -19.93
C ARG A 214 11.78 18.59 -20.58
N GLU A 215 11.03 19.51 -21.18
CA GLU A 215 9.87 19.17 -21.99
C GLU A 215 10.30 18.38 -23.23
N ARG A 216 9.61 17.29 -23.47
CA ARG A 216 9.86 16.40 -24.61
C ARG A 216 8.52 15.82 -25.10
N SER A 217 8.51 15.22 -26.28
CA SER A 217 7.31 14.52 -26.78
C SER A 217 6.88 13.42 -25.80
N THR A 218 5.58 13.12 -25.78
CA THR A 218 4.97 12.08 -24.92
C THR A 218 5.71 10.74 -25.05
N LYS A 219 6.02 10.30 -26.27
CA LYS A 219 6.73 9.03 -26.53
C LYS A 219 8.11 9.00 -25.88
N VAL A 220 8.88 10.09 -26.02
CA VAL A 220 10.22 10.20 -25.43
C VAL A 220 10.14 10.27 -23.91
N THR A 221 9.17 10.99 -23.37
CA THR A 221 8.94 11.08 -21.91
C THR A 221 8.63 9.71 -21.31
N VAL A 222 7.71 8.95 -21.91
CA VAL A 222 7.36 7.59 -21.47
C VAL A 222 8.56 6.66 -21.57
N LEU A 223 9.31 6.71 -22.68
CA LEU A 223 10.52 5.89 -22.86
C LEU A 223 11.57 6.17 -21.79
N LEU A 224 11.86 7.46 -21.52
CA LEU A 224 12.84 7.86 -20.52
C LEU A 224 12.43 7.47 -19.10
N LEU A 225 11.15 7.65 -18.76
CA LEU A 225 10.63 7.23 -17.45
C LEU A 225 10.70 5.70 -17.32
N SER A 226 10.27 4.95 -18.34
CA SER A 226 10.39 3.48 -18.34
C SER A 226 11.84 3.03 -18.20
N ALA A 227 12.78 3.65 -18.94
CA ALA A 227 14.20 3.33 -18.84
C ALA A 227 14.76 3.59 -17.44
N THR A 228 14.41 4.71 -16.81
CA THR A 228 14.88 5.02 -15.46
C THR A 228 14.26 4.10 -14.39
N ILE A 229 13.02 3.66 -14.55
CA ILE A 229 12.40 2.64 -13.70
C ILE A 229 13.13 1.30 -13.87
N LEU A 230 13.40 0.87 -15.11
CA LEU A 230 14.13 -0.36 -15.36
C LEU A 230 15.55 -0.32 -14.79
N ILE A 231 16.23 0.83 -14.85
CA ILE A 231 17.53 1.02 -14.19
C ILE A 231 17.37 0.89 -12.66
N SER A 232 16.35 1.51 -12.06
CA SER A 232 16.09 1.41 -10.63
C SER A 232 15.85 -0.03 -10.19
N ALA A 233 15.01 -0.76 -10.92
CA ALA A 233 14.76 -2.18 -10.66
C ALA A 233 16.03 -3.02 -10.90
N GLY A 234 16.77 -2.77 -11.98
CA GLY A 234 18.03 -3.47 -12.30
C GLY A 234 19.09 -3.30 -11.21
N VAL A 235 19.27 -2.08 -10.69
CA VAL A 235 20.15 -1.84 -9.53
C VAL A 235 19.62 -2.58 -8.31
N GLY A 236 18.28 -2.55 -8.08
CA GLY A 236 17.64 -3.32 -7.03
C GLY A 236 17.96 -4.82 -7.13
N PHE A 237 17.87 -5.43 -8.31
CA PHE A 237 18.23 -6.83 -8.55
C PHE A 237 19.68 -7.12 -8.23
N ILE A 238 20.62 -6.28 -8.67
CA ILE A 238 22.05 -6.46 -8.39
C ILE A 238 22.28 -6.53 -6.88
N PHE A 239 21.70 -5.62 -6.12
CA PHE A 239 21.85 -5.64 -4.67
C PHE A 239 21.11 -6.80 -4.02
N ASN A 240 19.90 -7.13 -4.48
CA ASN A 240 19.05 -8.17 -3.91
C ASN A 240 19.68 -9.57 -4.09
N ASP A 241 20.23 -9.86 -5.27
CA ASP A 241 20.64 -11.21 -5.66
C ASP A 241 22.16 -11.44 -5.53
N LEU A 242 22.99 -10.38 -5.65
CA LEU A 242 24.44 -10.50 -5.66
C LEU A 242 25.12 -9.93 -4.40
N VAL A 243 24.50 -9.00 -3.69
CA VAL A 243 25.12 -8.29 -2.54
C VAL A 243 24.52 -8.74 -1.23
N LEU A 244 23.19 -8.89 -1.17
CA LEU A 244 22.51 -9.31 0.05
C LEU A 244 22.56 -10.83 0.22
N PRO A 245 22.73 -11.35 1.44
CA PRO A 245 22.74 -12.79 1.72
C PRO A 245 21.40 -13.47 1.47
N LYS A 246 20.30 -12.69 1.45
CA LYS A 246 18.95 -13.14 1.15
C LYS A 246 18.23 -12.07 0.33
N PRO A 247 17.38 -12.45 -0.64
CA PRO A 247 16.56 -11.52 -1.39
C PRO A 247 15.46 -10.96 -0.48
N VAL A 248 15.58 -9.69 -0.08
CA VAL A 248 14.67 -9.04 0.89
C VAL A 248 14.37 -7.59 0.53
N LEU A 249 14.83 -7.09 -0.63
CA LEU A 249 14.59 -5.71 -1.03
C LEU A 249 13.13 -5.47 -1.43
N ASN A 250 12.58 -4.36 -0.96
CA ASN A 250 11.26 -3.92 -1.35
C ASN A 250 11.35 -3.02 -2.60
N PHE A 251 10.96 -3.56 -3.75
CA PHE A 251 11.01 -2.85 -5.03
C PHE A 251 9.95 -1.74 -5.14
N MET A 252 8.81 -1.87 -4.46
CA MET A 252 7.83 -0.79 -4.38
C MET A 252 8.41 0.42 -3.63
N LEU A 253 9.21 0.19 -2.58
CA LEU A 253 9.90 1.24 -1.84
C LEU A 253 10.98 1.92 -2.70
N ILE A 254 11.69 1.17 -3.56
CA ILE A 254 12.61 1.74 -4.56
C ILE A 254 11.84 2.69 -5.47
N GLY A 255 10.72 2.24 -6.06
CA GLY A 255 9.88 3.04 -6.95
C GLY A 255 9.30 4.28 -6.27
N MET A 256 8.88 4.16 -5.01
CA MET A 256 8.38 5.26 -4.20
C MET A 256 9.47 6.32 -3.94
N ALA A 257 10.65 5.91 -3.49
CA ALA A 257 11.76 6.84 -3.23
C ALA A 257 12.26 7.50 -4.52
N PHE A 258 12.33 6.74 -5.62
CA PHE A 258 12.65 7.22 -6.96
C PHE A 258 11.69 8.33 -7.40
N SER A 259 10.40 8.06 -7.33
CA SER A 259 9.40 9.02 -7.79
C SER A 259 9.25 10.22 -6.87
N ALA A 260 9.31 10.04 -5.56
CA ALA A 260 9.35 11.13 -4.60
C ALA A 260 10.52 12.09 -4.88
N THR A 261 11.67 11.55 -5.26
CA THR A 261 12.86 12.36 -5.55
C THR A 261 12.69 13.17 -6.82
N PHE A 262 12.37 12.55 -7.97
CA PHE A 262 12.25 13.32 -9.22
C PHE A 262 11.07 14.29 -9.20
N SER A 263 9.96 13.95 -8.54
CA SER A 263 8.79 14.82 -8.44
C SER A 263 9.09 16.12 -7.69
N ASN A 264 10.01 16.09 -6.75
CA ASN A 264 10.46 17.30 -6.04
C ASN A 264 11.46 18.16 -6.84
N MET A 265 11.97 17.67 -7.99
CA MET A 265 12.92 18.37 -8.85
C MET A 265 12.28 19.05 -10.07
N ILE A 266 11.04 18.73 -10.38
CA ILE A 266 10.32 19.26 -11.55
C ILE A 266 9.12 20.11 -11.11
N SER A 267 8.51 20.84 -12.07
CA SER A 267 7.30 21.61 -11.78
C SER A 267 6.06 20.71 -11.65
N GLU A 268 5.01 21.19 -10.98
CA GLU A 268 3.77 20.45 -10.82
C GLU A 268 3.10 20.17 -12.17
N GLU A 269 3.11 21.12 -13.09
CA GLU A 269 2.57 20.98 -14.44
C GLU A 269 3.33 19.90 -15.24
N ARG A 270 4.67 19.88 -15.10
CA ARG A 270 5.49 18.85 -15.74
C ARG A 270 5.24 17.49 -15.16
N LEU A 271 5.10 17.37 -13.85
CA LEU A 271 4.75 16.13 -13.16
C LEU A 271 3.41 15.59 -13.67
N GLU A 272 2.39 16.44 -13.75
CA GLU A 272 1.07 16.07 -14.25
C GLU A 272 1.12 15.56 -15.72
N GLN A 273 1.84 16.25 -16.59
CA GLN A 273 2.06 15.80 -17.98
C GLN A 273 2.71 14.41 -18.06
N ILE A 274 3.75 14.18 -17.24
CA ILE A 274 4.45 12.90 -17.17
C ILE A 274 3.49 11.81 -16.71
N MET A 275 2.78 12.03 -15.61
CA MET A 275 1.87 11.04 -15.04
C MET A 275 0.69 10.74 -15.98
N ASN A 276 0.10 11.74 -16.61
CA ASN A 276 -0.95 11.54 -17.62
C ASN A 276 -0.46 10.70 -18.80
N SER A 277 0.78 10.91 -19.25
CA SER A 277 1.38 10.14 -20.33
C SER A 277 1.67 8.69 -19.91
N PHE A 278 1.96 8.44 -18.63
CA PHE A 278 2.34 7.13 -18.10
C PHE A 278 1.17 6.33 -17.53
N ASN A 279 0.02 6.96 -17.33
CA ASN A 279 -1.19 6.35 -16.75
C ASN A 279 -1.59 4.98 -17.35
N PRO A 280 -1.49 4.71 -18.67
CA PRO A 280 -1.83 3.39 -19.22
C PRO A 280 -0.91 2.28 -18.67
N ILE A 281 0.39 2.53 -18.57
CA ILE A 281 1.36 1.57 -18.03
C ILE A 281 1.13 1.36 -16.54
N LEU A 282 0.92 2.46 -15.80
CA LEU A 282 0.60 2.43 -14.38
C LEU A 282 -0.67 1.62 -14.11
N GLY A 283 -1.73 1.83 -14.90
CA GLY A 283 -2.99 1.10 -14.75
C GLY A 283 -2.84 -0.41 -14.93
N ILE A 284 -2.11 -0.85 -15.96
CA ILE A 284 -1.83 -2.27 -16.18
C ILE A 284 -0.97 -2.84 -15.05
N SER A 285 0.07 -2.11 -14.63
CA SER A 285 0.94 -2.53 -13.53
C SER A 285 0.16 -2.71 -12.23
N MET A 286 -0.76 -1.80 -11.92
CA MET A 286 -1.65 -1.90 -10.76
C MET A 286 -2.51 -3.17 -10.81
N ILE A 287 -3.13 -3.47 -11.97
CA ILE A 287 -3.95 -4.67 -12.13
C ILE A 287 -3.11 -5.92 -11.85
N VAL A 288 -1.92 -6.01 -12.44
CA VAL A 288 -1.06 -7.19 -12.32
C VAL A 288 -0.54 -7.36 -10.89
N VAL A 289 -0.06 -6.30 -10.26
CA VAL A 289 0.46 -6.34 -8.88
C VAL A 289 -0.64 -6.71 -7.90
N ILE A 290 -1.83 -6.10 -8.00
CA ILE A 290 -2.95 -6.41 -7.10
C ILE A 290 -3.50 -7.82 -7.34
N LEU A 291 -3.58 -8.27 -8.60
CA LEU A 291 -3.93 -9.64 -8.92
C LEU A 291 -2.94 -10.63 -8.29
N ASN A 292 -1.63 -10.34 -8.40
CA ASN A 292 -0.58 -11.16 -7.78
C ASN A 292 -0.70 -11.21 -6.25
N LEU A 293 -1.03 -10.09 -5.60
CA LEU A 293 -1.29 -10.06 -4.15
C LEU A 293 -2.51 -10.92 -3.75
N GLY A 294 -3.47 -11.07 -4.66
CA GLY A 294 -4.63 -11.95 -4.46
C GLY A 294 -4.33 -13.45 -4.65
N THR A 295 -3.37 -13.81 -5.50
CA THR A 295 -3.16 -15.22 -5.89
C THR A 295 -2.81 -16.17 -4.73
N PRO A 296 -1.98 -15.81 -3.73
CA PRO A 296 -1.67 -16.70 -2.61
C PRO A 296 -2.78 -16.80 -1.56
N LEU A 297 -3.88 -16.03 -1.71
CA LEU A 297 -4.95 -16.01 -0.73
C LEU A 297 -5.77 -17.30 -0.81
N ASP A 298 -5.85 -18.01 0.33
CA ASP A 298 -6.66 -19.21 0.47
C ASP A 298 -8.01 -18.86 1.11
N TYR A 299 -9.09 -19.03 0.36
CA TYR A 299 -10.44 -18.75 0.86
C TYR A 299 -10.86 -19.64 2.03
N HIS A 300 -10.28 -20.84 2.19
CA HIS A 300 -10.52 -21.69 3.35
C HIS A 300 -9.93 -21.08 4.63
N LEU A 301 -8.75 -20.44 4.53
CA LEU A 301 -8.14 -19.73 5.66
C LEU A 301 -8.95 -18.49 6.02
N ILE A 302 -9.56 -17.83 5.02
CA ILE A 302 -10.47 -16.69 5.25
C ILE A 302 -11.67 -17.10 6.10
N LEU A 303 -12.29 -18.24 5.79
CA LEU A 303 -13.43 -18.78 6.54
C LEU A 303 -13.03 -19.23 7.95
N GLY A 304 -11.80 -19.73 8.12
CA GLY A 304 -11.28 -20.20 9.42
C GLY A 304 -10.78 -19.09 10.36
N ALA A 305 -10.44 -17.91 9.83
CA ALA A 305 -9.82 -16.81 10.61
C ALA A 305 -10.82 -15.86 11.30
N GLY A 306 -12.12 -16.22 11.35
CA GLY A 306 -13.24 -15.31 11.65
C GLY A 306 -13.08 -14.41 12.88
N LEU A 307 -12.69 -14.94 14.06
CA LEU A 307 -12.58 -14.14 15.28
C LEU A 307 -11.41 -13.13 15.21
N PHE A 308 -10.22 -13.57 14.81
CA PHE A 308 -9.07 -12.69 14.68
C PHE A 308 -9.29 -11.62 13.61
N THR A 309 -10.00 -11.95 12.54
CA THR A 309 -10.39 -11.00 11.50
C THR A 309 -11.31 -9.91 12.06
N ALA A 310 -12.35 -10.29 12.82
CA ALA A 310 -13.26 -9.32 13.45
C ALA A 310 -12.51 -8.41 14.44
N ILE A 311 -11.67 -9.00 15.30
CA ILE A 311 -10.84 -8.25 16.25
C ILE A 311 -9.92 -7.28 15.51
N TYR A 312 -9.29 -7.71 14.41
CA TYR A 312 -8.39 -6.87 13.62
C TYR A 312 -9.15 -5.68 13.00
N ILE A 313 -10.27 -5.92 12.34
CA ILE A 313 -11.07 -4.86 11.70
C ILE A 313 -11.53 -3.84 12.77
N ILE A 314 -12.06 -4.30 13.89
CA ILE A 314 -12.57 -3.42 14.94
C ILE A 314 -11.43 -2.63 15.61
N SER A 315 -10.37 -3.30 16.04
CA SER A 315 -9.23 -2.64 16.71
C SER A 315 -8.54 -1.63 15.78
N ARG A 316 -8.39 -1.97 14.50
CA ARG A 316 -7.87 -1.06 13.48
C ARG A 316 -8.78 0.16 13.28
N ALA A 317 -10.09 -0.05 13.18
CA ALA A 317 -11.04 1.04 13.03
C ALA A 317 -11.01 1.99 14.25
N VAL A 318 -10.97 1.44 15.47
CA VAL A 318 -10.83 2.22 16.72
C VAL A 318 -9.51 3.00 16.72
N GLY A 319 -8.40 2.37 16.36
CA GLY A 319 -7.09 3.02 16.30
C GLY A 319 -7.03 4.14 15.27
N LYS A 320 -7.52 3.90 14.04
CA LYS A 320 -7.59 4.89 12.96
C LYS A 320 -8.45 6.08 13.35
N TYR A 321 -9.68 5.82 13.81
CA TYR A 321 -10.60 6.88 14.20
C TYR A 321 -10.11 7.65 15.43
N GLY A 322 -9.73 6.94 16.49
CA GLY A 322 -9.28 7.56 17.74
C GLY A 322 -7.99 8.35 17.58
N GLY A 323 -7.01 7.81 16.84
CA GLY A 323 -5.76 8.51 16.55
C GLY A 323 -5.94 9.75 15.68
N ALA A 324 -6.81 9.69 14.66
CA ALA A 324 -7.16 10.85 13.83
C ALA A 324 -7.89 11.93 14.63
N LEU A 325 -8.88 11.53 15.46
CA LEU A 325 -9.60 12.44 16.35
C LEU A 325 -8.63 13.12 17.32
N PHE A 326 -7.77 12.37 17.99
CA PHE A 326 -6.80 12.90 18.93
C PHE A 326 -5.87 13.94 18.28
N GLY A 327 -5.31 13.63 17.10
CA GLY A 327 -4.48 14.55 16.34
C GLY A 327 -5.24 15.80 15.90
N ALA A 328 -6.47 15.64 15.42
CA ALA A 328 -7.32 16.74 15.01
C ALA A 328 -7.71 17.66 16.18
N VAL A 329 -7.92 17.10 17.38
CA VAL A 329 -8.19 17.90 18.60
C VAL A 329 -6.96 18.69 19.03
N ILE A 330 -5.78 18.05 19.10
CA ILE A 330 -4.52 18.72 19.50
C ILE A 330 -4.14 19.86 18.54
N THR A 331 -4.48 19.71 17.27
CA THR A 331 -4.12 20.68 16.23
C THR A 331 -5.22 21.71 15.98
N ASP A 332 -6.27 21.69 16.78
CA ASP A 332 -7.46 22.56 16.66
C ASP A 332 -8.02 22.57 15.22
N SER A 333 -8.14 21.38 14.65
CA SER A 333 -8.69 21.18 13.32
C SER A 333 -10.20 21.52 13.26
N PRO A 334 -10.76 21.81 12.06
CA PRO A 334 -12.19 21.99 11.88
C PRO A 334 -13.01 20.82 12.44
N GLU A 335 -14.22 21.08 12.93
CA GLU A 335 -15.09 20.07 13.55
C GLU A 335 -15.43 18.91 12.61
N THR A 336 -15.55 19.17 11.29
CA THR A 336 -15.76 18.13 10.29
C THR A 336 -14.56 17.18 10.20
N VAL A 337 -13.34 17.69 10.30
CA VAL A 337 -12.11 16.89 10.34
C VAL A 337 -12.07 16.05 11.61
N LYS A 338 -12.34 16.63 12.77
CA LYS A 338 -12.39 15.91 14.06
C LYS A 338 -13.37 14.74 14.00
N LYS A 339 -14.56 14.93 13.42
CA LYS A 339 -15.64 13.93 13.42
C LYS A 339 -15.52 12.89 12.30
N TYR A 340 -15.06 13.26 11.12
CA TYR A 340 -15.23 12.42 9.93
C TYR A 340 -13.94 11.94 9.28
N LEU A 341 -12.80 12.59 9.53
CA LEU A 341 -11.53 12.20 8.91
C LEU A 341 -11.15 10.73 9.20
N GLY A 342 -11.29 10.28 10.45
CA GLY A 342 -10.94 8.90 10.83
C GLY A 342 -11.72 7.83 10.07
N LEU A 343 -12.96 8.11 9.66
CA LEU A 343 -13.77 7.20 8.87
C LEU A 343 -13.28 7.07 7.42
N THR A 344 -12.62 8.10 6.88
CA THR A 344 -12.06 8.06 5.52
C THR A 344 -10.73 7.30 5.45
N LEU A 345 -10.13 6.96 6.59
CA LEU A 345 -8.85 6.25 6.73
C LEU A 345 -9.01 4.74 6.95
N LEU A 346 -10.23 4.22 6.94
CA LEU A 346 -10.52 2.82 7.15
C LEU A 346 -10.14 1.89 5.99
N PRO A 347 -10.12 2.30 4.70
CA PRO A 347 -9.75 1.41 3.61
C PRO A 347 -8.39 0.73 3.82
N HIS A 348 -8.33 -0.57 3.47
CA HIS A 348 -7.13 -1.38 3.67
C HIS A 348 -6.17 -1.21 2.50
N SER A 349 -4.89 -0.95 2.77
CA SER A 349 -3.90 -0.69 1.72
C SER A 349 -3.38 -1.97 1.06
N GLY A 350 -3.06 -1.90 -0.24
CA GLY A 350 -2.23 -2.90 -0.90
C GLY A 350 -0.86 -3.07 -0.23
N VAL A 351 -0.32 -2.00 0.36
CA VAL A 351 0.91 -2.02 1.17
C VAL A 351 0.77 -2.93 2.39
N SER A 352 -0.41 -2.99 3.02
CA SER A 352 -0.67 -3.94 4.13
C SER A 352 -0.54 -5.40 3.69
N LEU A 353 -0.95 -5.72 2.46
CA LEU A 353 -0.79 -7.07 1.91
C LEU A 353 0.68 -7.39 1.61
N VAL A 354 1.46 -6.41 1.16
CA VAL A 354 2.92 -6.55 1.03
C VAL A 354 3.55 -6.80 2.40
N PHE A 355 3.19 -6.01 3.42
CA PHE A 355 3.65 -6.23 4.80
C PHE A 355 3.28 -7.62 5.31
N THR A 356 2.07 -8.09 4.99
CA THR A 356 1.63 -9.45 5.31
C THR A 356 2.53 -10.49 4.64
N GLY A 357 2.81 -10.34 3.35
CA GLY A 357 3.71 -11.24 2.61
C GLY A 357 5.11 -11.31 3.23
N ILE A 358 5.68 -10.15 3.62
CA ILE A 358 6.97 -10.07 4.31
C ILE A 358 6.92 -10.77 5.67
N ALA A 359 5.88 -10.51 6.47
CA ALA A 359 5.71 -11.15 7.78
C ALA A 359 5.58 -12.67 7.65
N VAL A 360 4.80 -13.14 6.67
CA VAL A 360 4.65 -14.58 6.35
C VAL A 360 5.99 -15.17 5.94
N SER A 361 6.74 -14.52 5.05
CA SER A 361 8.07 -14.98 4.62
C SER A 361 9.05 -15.12 5.79
N VAL A 362 9.08 -14.14 6.70
CA VAL A 362 9.94 -14.17 7.89
C VAL A 362 9.55 -15.30 8.85
N LEU A 363 8.25 -15.58 8.99
CA LEU A 363 7.74 -16.58 9.94
C LEU A 363 7.65 -17.98 9.37
N SER A 364 7.66 -18.17 8.06
CA SER A 364 7.45 -19.49 7.41
C SER A 364 8.48 -20.54 7.80
N GLY A 365 9.70 -20.14 8.13
CA GLY A 365 10.74 -21.05 8.63
C GLY A 365 10.58 -21.33 10.14
N PRO A 366 10.68 -20.32 11.01
CA PRO A 366 10.70 -20.52 12.46
C PRO A 366 9.33 -20.78 13.09
N ALA A 367 8.22 -20.35 12.47
CA ALA A 367 6.88 -20.40 13.08
C ALA A 367 5.76 -20.47 12.01
N PRO A 368 5.69 -21.53 11.18
CA PRO A 368 4.79 -21.60 10.03
C PRO A 368 3.30 -21.57 10.39
N GLU A 369 2.92 -22.03 11.59
CA GLU A 369 1.54 -21.98 12.08
C GLU A 369 1.08 -20.53 12.28
N TYR A 370 1.93 -19.65 12.79
CA TYR A 370 1.60 -18.24 12.98
C TYR A 370 1.62 -17.45 11.68
N ALA A 371 2.47 -17.85 10.72
CA ALA A 371 2.44 -17.31 9.37
C ALA A 371 1.07 -17.49 8.72
N LYS A 372 0.47 -18.69 8.84
CA LYS A 372 -0.89 -18.99 8.35
C LYS A 372 -1.96 -18.15 9.06
N VAL A 373 -1.85 -17.95 10.37
CA VAL A 373 -2.79 -17.12 11.14
C VAL A 373 -2.76 -15.67 10.64
N ILE A 374 -1.57 -15.08 10.45
CA ILE A 374 -1.42 -13.73 9.92
C ILE A 374 -2.02 -13.65 8.52
N GLN A 375 -1.62 -14.57 7.63
CA GLN A 375 -2.09 -14.59 6.25
C GLN A 375 -3.61 -14.68 6.16
N GLY A 376 -4.23 -15.64 6.84
CA GLY A 376 -5.68 -15.83 6.82
C GLY A 376 -6.44 -14.65 7.41
N THR A 377 -5.98 -14.13 8.55
CA THR A 377 -6.62 -12.99 9.21
C THR A 377 -6.59 -11.73 8.35
N ILE A 378 -5.42 -11.38 7.80
CA ILE A 378 -5.26 -10.15 7.02
C ILE A 378 -5.93 -10.28 5.65
N ALA A 379 -5.88 -11.45 5.01
CA ALA A 379 -6.58 -11.71 3.75
C ALA A 379 -8.10 -11.53 3.91
N ALA A 380 -8.68 -12.13 4.95
CA ALA A 380 -10.10 -11.97 5.26
C ALA A 380 -10.44 -10.52 5.59
N ALA A 381 -9.60 -9.86 6.41
CA ALA A 381 -9.77 -8.47 6.77
C ALA A 381 -9.70 -7.54 5.55
N ALA A 382 -8.78 -7.76 4.60
CA ALA A 382 -8.65 -6.96 3.40
C ALA A 382 -9.94 -6.96 2.58
N VAL A 383 -10.57 -8.12 2.41
CA VAL A 383 -11.83 -8.25 1.65
C VAL A 383 -13.00 -7.63 2.40
N ILE A 384 -13.19 -8.02 3.66
CA ILE A 384 -14.37 -7.59 4.45
C ILE A 384 -14.30 -6.09 4.78
N ASN A 385 -13.14 -5.65 5.24
CA ASN A 385 -12.94 -4.26 5.64
C ASN A 385 -13.06 -3.31 4.45
N GLU A 386 -12.66 -3.72 3.24
CA GLU A 386 -12.72 -2.85 2.07
C GLU A 386 -14.16 -2.42 1.76
N VAL A 387 -15.10 -3.37 1.83
CA VAL A 387 -16.54 -3.07 1.63
C VAL A 387 -17.04 -2.10 2.70
N ILE A 388 -16.73 -2.39 3.98
CA ILE A 388 -17.15 -1.56 5.12
C ILE A 388 -16.54 -0.16 4.99
N ALA A 389 -15.26 -0.09 4.68
CA ALA A 389 -14.49 1.15 4.64
C ALA A 389 -14.93 2.09 3.51
N VAL A 390 -15.26 1.55 2.33
CA VAL A 390 -15.79 2.37 1.22
C VAL A 390 -17.11 3.00 1.61
N ILE A 391 -18.02 2.24 2.22
CA ILE A 391 -19.31 2.75 2.69
C ILE A 391 -19.11 3.83 3.77
N ALA A 392 -18.22 3.55 4.74
CA ALA A 392 -17.92 4.49 5.83
C ALA A 392 -17.28 5.78 5.30
N SER A 393 -16.31 5.67 4.37
CA SER A 393 -15.66 6.82 3.74
C SER A 393 -16.66 7.68 2.96
N LYS A 394 -17.53 7.06 2.16
CA LYS A 394 -18.58 7.78 1.43
C LYS A 394 -19.48 8.55 2.39
N LYS A 395 -19.96 7.88 3.45
CA LYS A 395 -20.80 8.52 4.46
C LYS A 395 -20.09 9.65 5.21
N ALA A 396 -18.79 9.51 5.47
CA ALA A 396 -18.00 10.54 6.10
C ALA A 396 -17.98 11.85 5.27
N PHE A 397 -17.73 11.77 3.97
CA PHE A 397 -17.78 12.93 3.09
C PHE A 397 -19.18 13.51 2.93
N GLU A 398 -20.22 12.67 2.88
CA GLU A 398 -21.61 13.09 2.84
C GLU A 398 -22.00 13.87 4.12
N TRP A 399 -21.67 13.34 5.31
CA TRP A 399 -21.95 13.99 6.59
C TRP A 399 -21.09 15.23 6.83
N ALA A 400 -19.90 15.27 6.26
CA ALA A 400 -19.06 16.48 6.26
C ALA A 400 -19.62 17.60 5.35
N GLY A 401 -20.61 17.29 4.50
CA GLY A 401 -21.19 18.22 3.55
C GLY A 401 -20.25 18.63 2.43
N GLU A 402 -19.34 17.71 1.99
CA GLU A 402 -18.32 18.01 1.00
C GLU A 402 -18.64 17.55 -0.42
N PHE A 403 -19.80 16.94 -0.68
CA PHE A 403 -20.19 16.47 -2.01
C PHE A 403 -20.50 17.65 -2.96
N ASN A 404 -20.08 17.50 -4.23
CA ASN A 404 -20.35 18.41 -5.37
C ASN A 404 -19.90 19.87 -5.21
N LYS A 405 -19.11 20.20 -4.19
CA LYS A 405 -18.64 21.58 -3.95
C LYS A 405 -17.68 22.11 -5.01
N LYS A 406 -17.00 21.27 -5.76
CA LYS A 406 -16.15 21.73 -6.88
C LYS A 406 -16.93 22.34 -8.03
N GLU A 407 -18.20 22.01 -8.22
CA GLU A 407 -19.04 22.58 -9.27
C GLU A 407 -19.62 23.96 -8.86
N GLU A 408 -19.92 24.14 -7.58
CA GLU A 408 -20.41 25.42 -7.07
C GLU A 408 -19.35 26.54 -7.22
N ILE A 409 -18.08 26.24 -6.93
CA ILE A 409 -16.96 27.20 -7.03
C ILE A 409 -16.59 27.54 -8.48
N SER A 410 -16.88 26.66 -9.45
CA SER A 410 -16.62 26.93 -10.89
C SER A 410 -17.72 27.70 -11.57
N ASN A 411 -18.88 27.86 -10.94
CA ASN A 411 -20.06 28.59 -11.45
C ASN A 411 -20.26 29.96 -10.77
N GLU A 412 -19.46 30.29 -9.75
CA GLU A 412 -19.28 31.64 -9.20
C GLU A 412 -18.03 32.33 -9.81
#